data_049db1c5c145f6b7ab4440fea2d90903
#
_entry.id   049db1c5c145f6b7ab4440fea2d90903
#
_cell.length_a   1.000
_cell.length_b   1.000
_cell.length_c   1.000
_cell.angle_alpha   90.00
_cell.angle_beta   90.00
_cell.angle_gamma   90.00
#
_symmetry.space_group_name_H-M   'P 1'
#
loop_
_entity.id
_entity.type
_entity.pdbx_description
1 polymer ?
#
loop_
_entity_poly.entity_id
_entity_poly.type
_entity_poly.pdbx_seq_one_letter_code
_entity_poly.pdbx_strand_id
1 'polypeptide(L)'
;MLEATDLSKVYDGGPPALDCLNLTIEPGEIFCLLGANGAGKTTTINLFLNFIEPSGGTAKVKGLDVTQAPLETKKYLAYIPEQVMLYRNLTGLENLEYFSALAGRRYERSDLLPFFEQVGLTTEEAHKRISTYSKGMRQKVGIAIALAKKAEALLLDEPTSGLDPKASNEFSGLLRQLSSEGVAVFMATHDLFRAKETGTRVGIMNHGRLVDTMDTEGLQHTDLERIYLELIYATRISPRRI
;
A
#
# COMPACT_ATOMS: atom_id res chain seq x y z
N MET A 1 3.91 10.28 9.09
CA MET A 1 4.75 9.08 8.82
C MET A 1 5.29 9.06 7.40
N LEU A 2 4.45 9.20 6.40
CA LEU A 2 4.84 9.36 4.98
C LEU A 2 4.51 10.80 4.56
N GLU A 3 5.42 11.46 3.84
CA GLU A 3 5.26 12.85 3.41
C GLU A 3 5.72 12.99 1.95
N ALA A 4 4.90 13.61 1.13
CA ALA A 4 5.23 14.05 -0.23
C ALA A 4 5.04 15.56 -0.31
N THR A 5 6.02 16.30 -0.82
CA THR A 5 5.99 17.74 -1.01
C THR A 5 6.34 18.06 -2.47
N ASP A 6 5.37 18.60 -3.21
CA ASP A 6 5.47 18.93 -4.64
C ASP A 6 6.05 17.79 -5.48
N LEU A 7 5.81 16.54 -5.02
CA LEU A 7 6.42 15.35 -5.58
C LEU A 7 5.93 15.10 -6.99
N SER A 8 6.87 15.03 -7.93
CA SER A 8 6.59 14.94 -9.36
C SER A 8 7.44 13.89 -10.05
N LYS A 9 6.87 13.24 -11.09
CA LYS A 9 7.58 12.29 -11.94
C LYS A 9 7.18 12.43 -13.39
N VAL A 10 8.17 12.63 -14.23
CA VAL A 10 8.06 12.59 -15.71
C VAL A 10 8.93 11.45 -16.21
N TYR A 11 8.41 10.63 -17.13
CA TYR A 11 9.15 9.58 -17.81
C TYR A 11 9.45 10.01 -19.26
N ASP A 12 10.70 9.93 -19.67
CA ASP A 12 11.17 10.10 -21.05
C ASP A 12 10.52 11.24 -21.85
N GLY A 13 10.36 12.41 -21.21
CA GLY A 13 9.78 13.60 -21.86
C GLY A 13 8.28 13.51 -22.15
N GLY A 14 7.61 12.50 -21.61
CA GLY A 14 6.15 12.34 -21.68
C GLY A 14 5.40 13.30 -20.76
N PRO A 15 4.07 13.20 -20.67
CA PRO A 15 3.29 13.93 -19.67
C PRO A 15 3.67 13.46 -18.25
N PRO A 16 3.50 14.31 -17.24
CA PRO A 16 3.74 13.93 -15.86
C PRO A 16 2.91 12.70 -15.47
N ALA A 17 3.57 11.65 -15.00
CA ALA A 17 2.92 10.49 -14.39
C ALA A 17 2.52 10.78 -12.94
N LEU A 18 3.20 11.77 -12.31
CA LEU A 18 2.86 12.38 -11.04
C LEU A 18 3.18 13.88 -11.13
N ASP A 19 2.25 14.73 -10.75
CA ASP A 19 2.33 16.17 -10.92
C ASP A 19 2.01 16.89 -9.62
N CYS A 20 3.06 17.38 -8.93
CA CYS A 20 3.01 18.16 -7.70
C CYS A 20 2.15 17.52 -6.59
N LEU A 21 2.37 16.24 -6.30
CA LEU A 21 1.67 15.58 -5.20
C LEU A 21 2.11 16.17 -3.87
N ASN A 22 1.13 16.68 -3.11
CA ASN A 22 1.27 17.05 -1.71
C ASN A 22 0.40 16.11 -0.87
N LEU A 23 1.02 15.33 0.01
CA LEU A 23 0.33 14.31 0.81
C LEU A 23 1.11 14.03 2.09
N THR A 24 0.38 13.97 3.21
CA THR A 24 0.90 13.46 4.49
C THR A 24 0.01 12.32 4.96
N ILE A 25 0.62 11.24 5.45
CA ILE A 25 -0.06 10.10 6.06
C ILE A 25 0.54 9.92 7.45
N GLU A 26 -0.32 9.98 8.45
CA GLU A 26 0.09 9.92 9.85
C GLU A 26 0.17 8.46 10.36
N PRO A 27 0.89 8.20 11.47
CA PRO A 27 0.82 6.92 12.15
C PRO A 27 -0.63 6.57 12.53
N GLY A 28 -1.05 5.34 12.30
CA GLY A 28 -2.42 4.90 12.58
C GLY A 28 -3.46 5.35 11.55
N GLU A 29 -3.04 5.94 10.44
CA GLU A 29 -3.92 6.31 9.33
C GLU A 29 -3.91 5.24 8.24
N ILE A 30 -5.09 4.96 7.66
CA ILE A 30 -5.21 4.22 6.40
C ILE A 30 -5.63 5.20 5.30
N PHE A 31 -4.68 5.62 4.49
CA PHE A 31 -4.93 6.45 3.32
C PHE A 31 -5.12 5.58 2.08
N CYS A 32 -6.30 5.67 1.46
CA CYS A 32 -6.61 4.96 0.22
C CYS A 32 -6.52 5.92 -0.97
N LEU A 33 -5.56 5.68 -1.89
CA LEU A 33 -5.42 6.43 -3.12
C LEU A 33 -6.24 5.77 -4.23
N LEU A 34 -7.37 6.37 -4.56
CA LEU A 34 -8.28 5.93 -5.63
C LEU A 34 -7.88 6.53 -6.97
N GLY A 35 -8.00 5.76 -8.03
CA GLY A 35 -7.82 6.24 -9.39
C GLY A 35 -7.84 5.12 -10.41
N ALA A 36 -8.09 5.46 -11.67
CA ALA A 36 -8.02 4.52 -12.79
C ALA A 36 -6.58 3.98 -12.98
N ASN A 37 -6.44 2.95 -13.81
CA ASN A 37 -5.13 2.47 -14.22
C ASN A 37 -4.40 3.58 -14.98
N GLY A 38 -3.12 3.79 -14.66
CA GLY A 38 -2.32 4.89 -15.21
C GLY A 38 -2.54 6.26 -14.55
N ALA A 39 -3.37 6.36 -13.48
CA ALA A 39 -3.57 7.63 -12.78
C ALA A 39 -2.35 8.14 -12.01
N GLY A 40 -1.32 7.31 -11.74
CA GLY A 40 -0.10 7.67 -11.01
C GLY A 40 0.08 6.95 -9.68
N LYS A 41 -0.85 6.07 -9.27
CA LYS A 41 -0.85 5.39 -7.97
C LYS A 41 0.42 4.58 -7.71
N THR A 42 0.77 3.66 -8.61
CA THR A 42 1.99 2.83 -8.51
C THR A 42 3.25 3.68 -8.61
N THR A 43 3.23 4.77 -9.40
CA THR A 43 4.33 5.73 -9.47
C THR A 43 4.59 6.36 -8.10
N THR A 44 3.54 6.74 -7.39
CA THR A 44 3.65 7.29 -6.02
C THR A 44 4.30 6.28 -5.06
N ILE A 45 3.85 5.02 -5.08
CA ILE A 45 4.46 3.95 -4.27
C ILE A 45 5.95 3.78 -4.61
N ASN A 46 6.29 3.72 -5.90
CA ASN A 46 7.68 3.53 -6.35
C ASN A 46 8.60 4.68 -5.94
N LEU A 47 8.08 5.91 -5.86
CA LEU A 47 8.81 7.08 -5.36
C LEU A 47 9.08 6.96 -3.86
N PHE A 48 8.10 6.59 -3.04
CA PHE A 48 8.31 6.35 -1.60
C PHE A 48 9.29 5.20 -1.32
N LEU A 49 9.30 4.18 -2.18
CA LEU A 49 10.25 3.06 -2.09
C LEU A 49 11.65 3.40 -2.64
N ASN A 50 11.80 4.58 -3.26
CA ASN A 50 13.00 4.94 -4.00
C ASN A 50 13.40 3.83 -5.01
N PHE A 51 12.41 3.29 -5.72
CA PHE A 51 12.64 2.42 -6.88
C PHE A 51 12.84 3.23 -8.15
N ILE A 52 12.34 4.47 -8.15
CA ILE A 52 12.54 5.48 -9.18
C ILE A 52 12.86 6.82 -8.50
N GLU A 53 13.65 7.65 -9.17
CA GLU A 53 13.96 8.99 -8.68
C GLU A 53 12.83 9.98 -9.06
N PRO A 54 12.50 10.94 -8.18
CA PRO A 54 11.58 12.03 -8.51
C PRO A 54 12.17 12.94 -9.60
N SER A 55 11.32 13.53 -10.41
CA SER A 55 11.70 14.61 -11.34
C SER A 55 11.62 15.99 -10.67
N GLY A 56 10.97 16.10 -9.54
CA GLY A 56 10.85 17.29 -8.71
C GLY A 56 10.18 16.97 -7.38
N GLY A 57 10.32 17.87 -6.41
CA GLY A 57 9.78 17.70 -5.08
C GLY A 57 10.53 16.65 -4.26
N THR A 58 9.94 16.24 -3.12
CA THR A 58 10.56 15.29 -2.19
C THR A 58 9.54 14.29 -1.64
N ALA A 59 9.99 13.06 -1.37
CA ALA A 59 9.27 12.07 -0.58
C ALA A 59 10.08 11.74 0.68
N LYS A 60 9.39 11.71 1.83
CA LYS A 60 10.01 11.40 3.11
C LYS A 60 9.28 10.28 3.82
N VAL A 61 10.04 9.48 4.58
CA VAL A 61 9.55 8.44 5.48
C VAL A 61 10.11 8.73 6.85
N LYS A 62 9.24 9.00 7.82
CA LYS A 62 9.63 9.35 9.19
C LYS A 62 10.60 10.54 9.22
N GLY A 63 10.35 11.55 8.38
CA GLY A 63 11.17 12.74 8.23
C GLY A 63 12.46 12.55 7.41
N LEU A 64 12.83 11.32 7.02
CA LEU A 64 14.02 11.02 6.23
C LEU A 64 13.67 11.07 4.73
N ASP A 65 14.44 11.80 3.95
CA ASP A 65 14.29 11.83 2.49
C ASP A 65 14.68 10.48 1.87
N VAL A 66 13.80 9.94 1.02
CA VAL A 66 13.97 8.61 0.43
C VAL A 66 15.15 8.52 -0.52
N THR A 67 15.56 9.63 -1.13
CA THR A 67 16.69 9.69 -2.05
C THR A 67 18.02 9.85 -1.32
N GLN A 68 18.02 10.58 -0.19
CA GLN A 68 19.22 10.83 0.60
C GLN A 68 19.56 9.70 1.58
N ALA A 69 18.54 9.00 2.07
CA ALA A 69 18.71 7.94 3.06
C ALA A 69 17.92 6.66 2.68
N PRO A 70 18.11 6.08 1.47
CA PRO A 70 17.25 5.02 0.95
C PRO A 70 17.26 3.73 1.77
N LEU A 71 18.40 3.37 2.37
CA LEU A 71 18.49 2.17 3.21
C LEU A 71 17.83 2.38 4.57
N GLU A 72 17.94 3.59 5.14
CA GLU A 72 17.30 3.91 6.42
C GLU A 72 15.77 3.96 6.27
N THR A 73 15.25 4.63 5.25
CA THR A 73 13.80 4.72 5.01
C THR A 73 13.17 3.35 4.81
N LYS A 74 13.86 2.45 4.10
CA LYS A 74 13.38 1.08 3.87
C LYS A 74 13.27 0.24 5.14
N LYS A 75 13.95 0.59 6.23
CA LYS A 75 13.78 -0.10 7.51
C LYS A 75 12.37 0.06 8.09
N TYR A 76 11.73 1.19 7.83
CA TYR A 76 10.40 1.53 8.33
C TYR A 76 9.26 1.08 7.40
N LEU A 77 9.56 0.77 6.12
CA LEU A 77 8.57 0.45 5.10
C LEU A 77 8.43 -1.05 4.88
N ALA A 78 7.21 -1.51 4.61
CA ALA A 78 6.98 -2.76 3.92
C ALA A 78 6.12 -2.52 2.68
N TYR A 79 6.42 -3.24 1.61
CA TYR A 79 5.69 -3.15 0.34
C TYR A 79 5.00 -4.47 0.03
N ILE A 80 3.73 -4.40 -0.28
CA ILE A 80 2.90 -5.54 -0.66
C ILE A 80 2.32 -5.24 -2.04
N PRO A 81 2.90 -5.82 -3.10
CA PRO A 81 2.40 -5.68 -4.46
C PRO A 81 1.09 -6.45 -4.65
N GLU A 82 0.39 -6.16 -5.75
CA GLU A 82 -0.79 -6.91 -6.16
C GLU A 82 -0.56 -8.43 -6.20
N GLN A 83 0.64 -8.86 -6.62
CA GLN A 83 1.06 -10.26 -6.62
C GLN A 83 2.27 -10.43 -5.71
N VAL A 84 2.03 -10.94 -4.51
CA VAL A 84 3.12 -11.24 -3.56
C VAL A 84 3.93 -12.43 -4.06
N MET A 85 5.20 -12.15 -4.40
CA MET A 85 6.15 -13.14 -4.90
C MET A 85 6.88 -13.81 -3.73
N LEU A 86 6.50 -15.04 -3.43
CA LEU A 86 7.12 -15.89 -2.42
C LEU A 86 7.77 -17.11 -3.09
N TYR A 87 8.74 -17.72 -2.44
CA TYR A 87 9.38 -18.94 -2.91
C TYR A 87 8.38 -20.11 -2.84
N ARG A 88 7.89 -20.54 -3.98
CA ARG A 88 6.78 -21.51 -4.10
C ARG A 88 7.12 -22.92 -3.57
N ASN A 89 8.39 -23.31 -3.62
CA ASN A 89 8.92 -24.57 -3.12
C ASN A 89 9.18 -24.59 -1.61
N LEU A 90 9.18 -23.42 -0.96
CA LEU A 90 9.29 -23.27 0.47
C LEU A 90 7.89 -23.22 1.12
N THR A 91 7.85 -23.53 2.41
CA THR A 91 6.65 -23.37 3.25
C THR A 91 6.41 -21.88 3.56
N GLY A 92 5.24 -21.55 4.12
CA GLY A 92 4.96 -20.20 4.62
C GLY A 92 5.99 -19.79 5.67
N LEU A 93 6.28 -20.68 6.62
CA LEU A 93 7.23 -20.44 7.70
C LEU A 93 8.66 -20.20 7.19
N GLU A 94 9.13 -21.02 6.23
CA GLU A 94 10.45 -20.84 5.63
C GLU A 94 10.55 -19.52 4.83
N ASN A 95 9.48 -19.11 4.16
CA ASN A 95 9.45 -17.79 3.53
C ASN A 95 9.52 -16.65 4.56
N LEU A 96 8.75 -16.74 5.65
CA LEU A 96 8.79 -15.73 6.71
C LEU A 96 10.18 -15.66 7.36
N GLU A 97 10.80 -16.81 7.66
CA GLU A 97 12.16 -16.90 8.18
C GLU A 97 13.17 -16.23 7.23
N TYR A 98 13.10 -16.56 5.94
CA TYR A 98 13.98 -16.01 4.90
C TYR A 98 13.86 -14.47 4.79
N PHE A 99 12.64 -13.96 4.63
CA PHE A 99 12.43 -12.52 4.44
C PHE A 99 12.68 -11.72 5.71
N SER A 100 12.43 -12.28 6.89
CA SER A 100 12.80 -11.66 8.17
C SER A 100 14.32 -11.52 8.31
N ALA A 101 15.06 -12.59 7.98
CA ALA A 101 16.51 -12.58 8.00
C ALA A 101 17.09 -11.57 7.00
N LEU A 102 16.49 -11.47 5.79
CA LEU A 102 16.86 -10.48 4.78
C LEU A 102 16.63 -9.04 5.27
N ALA A 103 15.60 -8.83 6.09
CA ALA A 103 15.33 -7.54 6.74
C ALA A 103 16.23 -7.28 7.98
N GLY A 104 17.21 -8.14 8.25
CA GLY A 104 18.11 -8.03 9.40
C GLY A 104 17.50 -8.48 10.73
N ARG A 105 16.37 -9.20 10.69
CA ARG A 105 15.69 -9.76 11.87
C ARG A 105 15.88 -11.27 11.90
N ARG A 106 16.46 -11.78 12.96
CA ARG A 106 16.62 -13.23 13.17
C ARG A 106 15.68 -13.66 14.29
N TYR A 107 14.91 -14.68 14.02
CA TYR A 107 13.94 -15.29 14.91
C TYR A 107 14.19 -16.80 14.98
N GLU A 108 13.91 -17.39 16.14
CA GLU A 108 13.71 -18.84 16.20
C GLU A 108 12.39 -19.19 15.50
N ARG A 109 12.27 -20.39 14.95
CA ARG A 109 11.05 -20.79 14.19
C ARG A 109 9.78 -20.74 15.03
N SER A 110 9.88 -21.05 16.32
CA SER A 110 8.77 -20.93 17.28
C SER A 110 8.25 -19.48 17.38
N ASP A 111 9.16 -18.50 17.30
CA ASP A 111 8.81 -17.07 17.46
C ASP A 111 8.18 -16.48 16.19
N LEU A 112 8.25 -17.19 15.06
CA LEU A 112 7.63 -16.79 13.81
C LEU A 112 6.16 -17.21 13.71
N LEU A 113 5.73 -18.25 14.41
CA LEU A 113 4.35 -18.76 14.35
C LEU A 113 3.30 -17.73 14.80
N PRO A 114 3.54 -16.93 15.86
CA PRO A 114 2.60 -15.89 16.24
C PRO A 114 2.28 -14.87 15.14
N PHE A 115 3.21 -14.60 14.22
CA PHE A 115 2.93 -13.70 13.08
C PHE A 115 1.94 -14.31 12.09
N PHE A 116 1.90 -15.66 11.95
CA PHE A 116 0.88 -16.32 11.16
C PHE A 116 -0.49 -16.21 11.81
N GLU A 117 -0.57 -16.40 13.12
CA GLU A 117 -1.82 -16.28 13.88
C GLU A 117 -2.37 -14.85 13.79
N GLN A 118 -1.50 -13.83 13.92
CA GLN A 118 -1.88 -12.42 13.81
C GLN A 118 -2.52 -12.08 12.45
N VAL A 119 -2.07 -12.72 11.37
CA VAL A 119 -2.65 -12.52 10.04
C VAL A 119 -3.79 -13.49 9.72
N GLY A 120 -4.23 -14.29 10.70
CA GLY A 120 -5.32 -15.26 10.54
C GLY A 120 -4.96 -16.44 9.64
N LEU A 121 -3.72 -16.92 9.74
CA LEU A 121 -3.25 -18.20 9.19
C LEU A 121 -2.92 -19.15 10.34
N THR A 122 -3.29 -20.41 10.18
CA THR A 122 -3.05 -21.43 11.21
C THR A 122 -1.60 -21.91 11.20
N THR A 123 -1.14 -22.50 12.30
CA THR A 123 0.15 -23.17 12.38
C THR A 123 0.28 -24.29 11.32
N GLU A 124 -0.81 -25.03 11.03
CA GLU A 124 -0.82 -26.05 9.99
C GLU A 124 -0.58 -25.42 8.60
N GLU A 125 -1.23 -24.30 8.31
CA GLU A 125 -1.02 -23.56 7.07
C GLU A 125 0.40 -23.03 6.96
N ALA A 126 1.00 -22.53 8.05
CA ALA A 126 2.39 -22.06 8.06
C ALA A 126 3.39 -23.13 7.57
N HIS A 127 3.11 -24.41 7.81
CA HIS A 127 3.95 -25.53 7.37
C HIS A 127 3.64 -26.06 5.96
N LYS A 128 2.58 -25.57 5.30
CA LYS A 128 2.28 -25.92 3.89
C LYS A 128 3.15 -25.11 2.92
N ARG A 129 3.45 -25.71 1.76
CA ARG A 129 4.20 -25.02 0.70
C ARG A 129 3.39 -23.87 0.11
N ILE A 130 4.05 -22.77 -0.21
CA ILE A 130 3.43 -21.59 -0.85
C ILE A 130 2.75 -21.95 -2.19
N SER A 131 3.19 -22.99 -2.89
CA SER A 131 2.54 -23.46 -4.12
C SER A 131 1.07 -23.85 -3.92
N THR A 132 0.64 -24.16 -2.69
CA THR A 132 -0.74 -24.52 -2.34
C THR A 132 -1.56 -23.36 -1.82
N TYR A 133 -0.95 -22.19 -1.63
CA TYR A 133 -1.63 -21.03 -1.06
C TYR A 133 -2.52 -20.32 -2.08
N SER A 134 -3.71 -19.89 -1.63
CA SER A 134 -4.54 -18.93 -2.36
C SER A 134 -3.84 -17.56 -2.49
N LYS A 135 -4.33 -16.67 -3.36
CA LYS A 135 -3.84 -15.29 -3.45
C LYS A 135 -3.95 -14.59 -2.10
N GLY A 136 -5.09 -14.69 -1.41
CA GLY A 136 -5.30 -14.07 -0.10
C GLY A 136 -4.33 -14.59 0.98
N MET A 137 -4.04 -15.89 1.01
CA MET A 137 -3.04 -16.43 1.94
C MET A 137 -1.64 -15.86 1.66
N ARG A 138 -1.25 -15.70 0.40
CA ARG A 138 0.04 -15.07 0.06
C ARG A 138 0.09 -13.60 0.47
N GLN A 139 -1.02 -12.85 0.32
CA GLN A 139 -1.13 -11.46 0.81
C GLN A 139 -0.95 -11.41 2.33
N LYS A 140 -1.61 -12.32 3.08
CA LYS A 140 -1.44 -12.44 4.54
C LYS A 140 0.01 -12.73 4.94
N VAL A 141 0.73 -13.60 4.21
CA VAL A 141 2.18 -13.82 4.45
C VAL A 141 2.98 -12.55 4.21
N GLY A 142 2.63 -11.75 3.19
CA GLY A 142 3.24 -10.43 2.97
C GLY A 142 3.10 -9.52 4.19
N ILE A 143 1.92 -9.49 4.82
CA ILE A 143 1.71 -8.76 6.08
C ILE A 143 2.51 -9.38 7.23
N ALA A 144 2.56 -10.73 7.37
CA ALA A 144 3.36 -11.39 8.40
C ALA A 144 4.85 -11.02 8.28
N ILE A 145 5.38 -10.93 7.06
CA ILE A 145 6.75 -10.44 6.80
C ILE A 145 6.93 -8.99 7.25
N ALA A 146 5.94 -8.13 6.97
CA ALA A 146 5.97 -6.73 7.41
C ALA A 146 5.99 -6.61 8.94
N LEU A 147 5.19 -7.43 9.64
CA LEU A 147 5.15 -7.51 11.10
C LEU A 147 6.49 -8.00 11.67
N ALA A 148 7.03 -9.10 11.13
CA ALA A 148 8.32 -9.64 11.57
C ALA A 148 9.47 -8.65 11.33
N LYS A 149 9.40 -7.85 10.27
CA LYS A 149 10.31 -6.75 10.01
C LYS A 149 10.13 -5.59 10.99
N LYS A 150 8.98 -5.47 11.65
CA LYS A 150 8.55 -4.32 12.46
C LYS A 150 8.42 -3.05 11.62
N ALA A 151 7.79 -3.17 10.45
CA ALA A 151 7.52 -2.03 9.59
C ALA A 151 6.52 -1.08 10.27
N GLU A 152 6.78 0.22 10.19
CA GLU A 152 5.92 1.27 10.76
C GLU A 152 4.97 1.85 9.69
N ALA A 153 5.24 1.57 8.42
CA ALA A 153 4.33 1.90 7.32
C ALA A 153 4.25 0.79 6.27
N LEU A 154 3.04 0.59 5.76
CA LEU A 154 2.71 -0.36 4.70
C LEU A 154 2.37 0.40 3.41
N LEU A 155 3.00 0.04 2.31
CA LEU A 155 2.66 0.48 0.96
C LEU A 155 2.03 -0.69 0.23
N LEU A 156 0.78 -0.56 -0.17
CA LEU A 156 -0.03 -1.64 -0.74
C LEU A 156 -0.47 -1.25 -2.15
N ASP A 157 -0.19 -2.07 -3.14
CA ASP A 157 -0.62 -1.84 -4.53
C ASP A 157 -1.68 -2.87 -4.91
N GLU A 158 -2.94 -2.43 -5.05
CA GLU A 158 -4.12 -3.26 -5.39
C GLU A 158 -4.23 -4.56 -4.55
N PRO A 159 -4.09 -4.50 -3.21
CA PRO A 159 -3.88 -5.70 -2.40
C PRO A 159 -5.09 -6.65 -2.36
N THR A 160 -6.29 -6.16 -2.63
CA THR A 160 -7.54 -6.94 -2.64
C THR A 160 -8.00 -7.34 -4.04
N SER A 161 -7.29 -6.91 -5.10
CA SER A 161 -7.60 -7.27 -6.48
C SER A 161 -7.66 -8.80 -6.64
N GLY A 162 -8.76 -9.31 -7.22
CA GLY A 162 -8.93 -10.74 -7.48
C GLY A 162 -9.06 -11.64 -6.24
N LEU A 163 -9.27 -11.07 -5.05
CA LEU A 163 -9.68 -11.80 -3.87
C LEU A 163 -11.21 -12.00 -3.89
N ASP A 164 -11.67 -13.10 -3.32
CA ASP A 164 -13.10 -13.27 -3.04
C ASP A 164 -13.56 -12.29 -1.93
N PRO A 165 -14.88 -12.03 -1.80
CA PRO A 165 -15.39 -11.07 -0.82
C PRO A 165 -14.99 -11.36 0.62
N LYS A 166 -14.92 -12.64 1.02
CA LYS A 166 -14.55 -13.06 2.37
C LYS A 166 -13.07 -12.72 2.64
N ALA A 167 -12.17 -13.16 1.75
CA ALA A 167 -10.74 -12.88 1.87
C ALA A 167 -10.43 -11.38 1.86
N SER A 168 -11.16 -10.59 1.05
CA SER A 168 -11.04 -9.13 1.01
C SER A 168 -11.46 -8.49 2.34
N ASN A 169 -12.57 -8.96 2.94
CA ASN A 169 -13.04 -8.44 4.24
C ASN A 169 -12.06 -8.78 5.37
N GLU A 170 -11.54 -10.01 5.39
CA GLU A 170 -10.51 -10.42 6.36
C GLU A 170 -9.25 -9.56 6.23
N PHE A 171 -8.80 -9.33 5.00
CA PHE A 171 -7.63 -8.48 4.73
C PHE A 171 -7.86 -7.03 5.16
N SER A 172 -9.03 -6.45 4.87
CA SER A 172 -9.41 -5.11 5.34
C SER A 172 -9.45 -5.03 6.87
N GLY A 173 -9.98 -6.06 7.54
CA GLY A 173 -9.99 -6.18 9.00
C GLY A 173 -8.58 -6.17 9.58
N LEU A 174 -7.66 -6.91 8.97
CA LEU A 174 -6.25 -6.94 9.36
C LEU A 174 -5.58 -5.57 9.22
N LEU A 175 -5.82 -4.84 8.13
CA LEU A 175 -5.27 -3.49 7.95
C LEU A 175 -5.79 -2.52 9.01
N ARG A 176 -7.09 -2.58 9.36
CA ARG A 176 -7.66 -1.74 10.42
C ARG A 176 -7.06 -2.07 11.79
N GLN A 177 -6.82 -3.34 12.08
CA GLN A 177 -6.12 -3.73 13.31
C GLN A 177 -4.71 -3.12 13.36
N LEU A 178 -3.90 -3.29 12.32
CA LEU A 178 -2.54 -2.74 12.26
C LEU A 178 -2.51 -1.22 12.36
N SER A 179 -3.46 -0.55 11.73
CA SER A 179 -3.64 0.90 11.85
C SER A 179 -3.94 1.30 13.29
N SER A 180 -4.83 0.58 13.99
CA SER A 180 -5.11 0.85 15.41
C SER A 180 -3.91 0.64 16.34
N GLU A 181 -2.92 -0.14 15.91
CA GLU A 181 -1.63 -0.36 16.57
C GLU A 181 -0.58 0.71 16.18
N GLY A 182 -0.95 1.70 15.39
CA GLY A 182 -0.11 2.83 15.00
C GLY A 182 0.61 2.68 13.67
N VAL A 183 0.39 1.60 12.91
CA VAL A 183 0.99 1.42 11.58
C VAL A 183 0.30 2.35 10.58
N ALA A 184 1.08 3.15 9.85
CA ALA A 184 0.57 3.94 8.73
C ALA A 184 0.34 3.05 7.50
N VAL A 185 -0.78 3.20 6.82
CA VAL A 185 -1.10 2.41 5.63
C VAL A 185 -1.39 3.32 4.44
N PHE A 186 -0.63 3.14 3.37
CA PHE A 186 -0.93 3.71 2.06
C PHE A 186 -1.40 2.59 1.13
N MET A 187 -2.64 2.65 0.69
CA MET A 187 -3.24 1.65 -0.20
C MET A 187 -3.65 2.29 -1.53
N ALA A 188 -3.00 1.90 -2.61
CA ALA A 188 -3.42 2.26 -3.97
C ALA A 188 -4.47 1.25 -4.44
N THR A 189 -5.62 1.74 -4.90
CA THR A 189 -6.69 0.87 -5.40
C THR A 189 -7.58 1.59 -6.43
N HIS A 190 -8.31 0.84 -7.23
CA HIS A 190 -9.41 1.34 -8.07
C HIS A 190 -10.79 0.93 -7.53
N ASP A 191 -10.81 0.16 -6.43
CA ASP A 191 -12.04 -0.33 -5.80
C ASP A 191 -12.57 0.69 -4.79
N LEU A 192 -13.58 1.46 -5.19
CA LEU A 192 -14.26 2.47 -4.37
C LEU A 192 -14.86 1.87 -3.09
N PHE A 193 -15.47 0.68 -3.22
CA PHE A 193 -16.06 0.02 -2.07
C PHE A 193 -15.00 -0.32 -1.01
N ARG A 194 -13.90 -0.92 -1.42
CA ARG A 194 -12.80 -1.28 -0.51
C ARG A 194 -12.10 -0.07 0.08
N ALA A 195 -11.92 0.97 -0.71
CA ALA A 195 -11.33 2.22 -0.21
C ALA A 195 -12.17 2.83 0.91
N LYS A 196 -13.49 2.89 0.73
CA LYS A 196 -14.42 3.43 1.73
C LYS A 196 -14.48 2.53 2.99
N GLU A 197 -14.55 1.21 2.82
CA GLU A 197 -14.65 0.27 3.94
C GLU A 197 -13.38 0.16 4.76
N THR A 198 -12.21 0.37 4.15
CA THR A 198 -10.93 0.11 4.80
C THR A 198 -10.24 1.40 5.24
N GLY A 199 -10.29 2.43 4.39
CA GLY A 199 -9.58 3.70 4.61
C GLY A 199 -10.19 4.54 5.73
N THR A 200 -9.35 5.28 6.42
CA THR A 200 -9.74 6.39 7.29
C THR A 200 -9.88 7.68 6.48
N ARG A 201 -9.07 7.81 5.42
CA ARG A 201 -9.11 8.91 4.47
C ARG A 201 -8.90 8.37 3.05
N VAL A 202 -9.58 8.98 2.08
CA VAL A 202 -9.50 8.64 0.65
C VAL A 202 -8.98 9.84 -0.12
N GLY A 203 -8.04 9.61 -1.03
CA GLY A 203 -7.62 10.58 -2.03
C GLY A 203 -8.02 10.11 -3.43
N ILE A 204 -8.49 11.01 -4.28
CA ILE A 204 -8.83 10.72 -5.68
C ILE A 204 -7.71 11.24 -6.56
N MET A 205 -7.10 10.32 -7.32
CA MET A 205 -6.02 10.64 -8.25
C MET A 205 -6.51 10.55 -9.69
N ASN A 206 -6.22 11.59 -10.47
CA ASN A 206 -6.54 11.65 -11.88
C ASN A 206 -5.38 12.26 -12.67
N HIS A 207 -4.91 11.58 -13.72
CA HIS A 207 -3.82 12.06 -14.59
C HIS A 207 -2.59 12.61 -13.83
N GLY A 208 -2.12 11.88 -12.83
CA GLY A 208 -0.95 12.23 -12.03
C GLY A 208 -1.20 13.25 -10.93
N ARG A 209 -2.41 13.76 -10.77
CA ARG A 209 -2.76 14.77 -9.75
C ARG A 209 -3.68 14.20 -8.69
N LEU A 210 -3.42 14.53 -7.44
CA LEU A 210 -4.35 14.34 -6.34
C LEU A 210 -5.41 15.47 -6.44
N VAL A 211 -6.61 15.10 -6.88
CA VAL A 211 -7.66 16.09 -7.19
C VAL A 211 -8.54 16.41 -6.01
N ASP A 212 -8.67 15.48 -5.06
CA ASP A 212 -9.42 15.69 -3.82
C ASP A 212 -8.98 14.70 -2.73
N THR A 213 -9.23 15.05 -1.47
CA THR A 213 -9.06 14.17 -0.30
C THR A 213 -10.20 14.35 0.67
N MET A 214 -10.70 13.25 1.25
CA MET A 214 -11.83 13.30 2.17
C MET A 214 -11.72 12.20 3.23
N ASP A 215 -12.20 12.47 4.44
CA ASP A 215 -12.35 11.47 5.48
C ASP A 215 -13.49 10.52 5.12
N THR A 216 -13.32 9.25 5.49
CA THR A 216 -14.35 8.23 5.20
C THR A 216 -15.44 8.19 6.27
N GLU A 217 -15.21 8.80 7.45
CA GLU A 217 -16.18 8.89 8.51
C GLU A 217 -17.41 9.69 8.07
N GLY A 218 -18.60 9.11 8.23
CA GLY A 218 -19.85 9.75 7.80
C GLY A 218 -20.13 9.72 6.29
N LEU A 219 -19.16 9.34 5.46
CA LEU A 219 -19.34 9.26 4.01
C LEU A 219 -20.14 7.99 3.64
N GLN A 220 -21.13 8.13 2.77
CA GLN A 220 -21.81 6.95 2.21
C GLN A 220 -21.09 6.44 0.94
N HIS A 221 -21.27 5.15 0.60
CA HIS A 221 -20.69 4.59 -0.63
C HIS A 221 -21.14 5.34 -1.88
N THR A 222 -22.43 5.67 -1.94
CA THR A 222 -23.04 6.43 -3.05
C THR A 222 -22.48 7.84 -3.19
N ASP A 223 -22.08 8.47 -2.08
CA ASP A 223 -21.45 9.80 -2.11
C ASP A 223 -20.05 9.72 -2.70
N LEU A 224 -19.23 8.75 -2.25
CA LEU A 224 -17.89 8.57 -2.78
C LEU A 224 -17.93 8.24 -4.28
N GLU A 225 -18.85 7.37 -4.72
CA GLU A 225 -19.03 7.04 -6.14
C GLU A 225 -19.40 8.28 -6.96
N ARG A 226 -20.38 9.07 -6.49
CA ARG A 226 -20.80 10.31 -7.15
C ARG A 226 -19.66 11.30 -7.27
N ILE A 227 -18.94 11.59 -6.17
CA ILE A 227 -17.80 12.50 -6.14
C ILE A 227 -16.69 12.01 -7.09
N TYR A 228 -16.36 10.74 -7.04
CA TYR A 228 -15.37 10.13 -7.94
C TYR A 228 -15.73 10.34 -9.40
N LEU A 229 -16.97 10.06 -9.79
CA LEU A 229 -17.43 10.24 -11.17
C LEU A 229 -17.42 11.71 -11.58
N GLU A 230 -17.89 12.62 -10.74
CA GLU A 230 -17.86 14.06 -11.01
C GLU A 230 -16.43 14.55 -11.27
N LEU A 231 -15.46 14.19 -10.42
CA LEU A 231 -14.07 14.62 -10.55
C LEU A 231 -13.36 14.01 -11.77
N ILE A 232 -13.63 12.74 -12.09
CA ILE A 232 -13.05 12.09 -13.27
C ILE A 232 -13.62 12.64 -14.57
N TYR A 233 -14.93 12.93 -14.63
CA TYR A 233 -15.58 13.49 -15.83
C TYR A 233 -15.34 14.99 -16.00
N ALA A 234 -15.31 15.77 -14.92
CA ALA A 234 -15.03 17.21 -14.99
C ALA A 234 -13.66 17.50 -15.66
N THR A 235 -12.68 16.65 -15.40
CA THR A 235 -11.34 16.77 -16.00
C THR A 235 -11.31 16.45 -17.50
N ARG A 236 -12.31 15.75 -18.05
CA ARG A 236 -12.45 15.48 -19.49
C ARG A 236 -13.01 16.67 -20.26
N ILE A 237 -13.71 17.60 -19.60
CA ILE A 237 -14.44 18.69 -20.27
C ILE A 237 -13.59 19.97 -20.37
N SER A 238 -12.47 20.07 -19.64
CA SER A 238 -11.55 21.21 -19.76
C SER A 238 -10.39 20.86 -20.70
N PRO A 239 -10.46 21.18 -22.03
CA PRO A 239 -9.30 21.03 -22.88
C PRO A 239 -8.25 22.03 -22.43
N ARG A 240 -7.00 21.57 -22.31
CA ARG A 240 -5.82 22.40 -22.02
C ARG A 240 -5.90 23.70 -22.83
N ARG A 241 -6.03 24.84 -22.16
CA ARG A 241 -5.63 26.10 -22.79
C ARG A 241 -4.11 26.01 -22.96
N ILE A 242 -3.71 26.01 -24.22
CA ILE A 242 -2.32 26.11 -24.73
C ILE A 242 -1.70 27.40 -24.19
#